data_abeca68d62f04105acfd4575c6508a97
#
_entry.id   abeca68d62f04105acfd4575c6508a97
#
_cell.length_a   1.000
_cell.length_b   1.000
_cell.length_c   1.000
_cell.angle_alpha   90.00
_cell.angle_beta   90.00
_cell.angle_gamma   90.00
#
_symmetry.space_group_name_H-M   'P 1'
#
loop_
_entity.id
_entity.type
_entity.pdbx_description
1 polymer ?
#
loop_
_entity_poly.entity_id
_entity_poly.type
_entity_poly.pdbx_seq_one_letter_code
_entity_poly.pdbx_strand_id
1 'polypeptide(L)'
;MKKYYDAVIVGCGVAGCFAALHLPQEADILMITKADTEDSDSFLAQGGICVLKNESDYDAFYEDTMHAGHYENTPESVDIMIRSSRNVINQLIAWGVDFRRDENGELCYTKEGAHSTNRILFHDDVTGKEITSKLLAQVKKLPNVTLLAHTEMCDILSGKNGCEGVLIRDEEGKLVPVYARDVIWACGGIGGIYDNSTNFPHIAGDGLGIAMKHQVVLEHLDYIQIHPTTLYSSKPGRRFLISESVRGEGAVLLNEKGERFTDELQPRDVVAAAIFNEMEKENSNHVWLSLAPIDEAVIQNHFPNIYEHCLEEGYDVTKEPIPVVPAQHYFMGG
;
A
#
# COMPACT_ATOMS: atom_id res chain seq x y z
N MET A 1 29.74 -3.64 8.92
CA MET A 1 28.56 -3.24 9.72
C MET A 1 29.03 -2.96 11.14
N LYS A 2 28.54 -1.87 11.76
CA LYS A 2 28.80 -1.54 13.18
C LYS A 2 27.98 -2.48 14.09
N LYS A 3 28.37 -2.59 15.36
CA LYS A 3 27.60 -3.35 16.35
C LYS A 3 26.54 -2.53 17.07
N TYR A 4 26.62 -1.20 17.02
CA TYR A 4 25.73 -0.27 17.69
C TYR A 4 25.34 0.87 16.75
N TYR A 5 24.06 1.24 16.78
CA TYR A 5 23.46 2.37 16.06
C TYR A 5 22.56 3.19 17.00
N ASP A 6 22.28 4.43 16.67
CA ASP A 6 21.25 5.21 17.36
C ASP A 6 19.86 4.68 17.04
N ALA A 7 19.61 4.33 15.78
CA ALA A 7 18.35 3.72 15.38
C ALA A 7 18.56 2.57 14.39
N VAL A 8 17.70 1.55 14.50
CA VAL A 8 17.52 0.51 13.47
C VAL A 8 16.11 0.64 12.90
N ILE A 9 16.01 0.78 11.58
CA ILE A 9 14.74 0.81 10.85
C ILE A 9 14.58 -0.51 10.08
N VAL A 10 13.50 -1.23 10.35
CA VAL A 10 13.19 -2.51 9.71
C VAL A 10 12.13 -2.30 8.64
N GLY A 11 12.54 -2.35 7.39
CA GLY A 11 11.72 -2.10 6.21
C GLY A 11 12.05 -0.79 5.51
N CYS A 12 12.12 -0.81 4.17
CA CYS A 12 12.43 0.35 3.32
C CYS A 12 11.25 0.81 2.44
N GLY A 13 10.03 0.43 2.79
CA GLY A 13 8.82 1.02 2.23
C GLY A 13 8.65 2.50 2.64
N VAL A 14 7.54 3.12 2.26
CA VAL A 14 7.25 4.54 2.56
C VAL A 14 7.47 4.87 4.03
N ALA A 15 6.96 4.05 4.96
CA ALA A 15 7.05 4.32 6.39
C ALA A 15 8.52 4.37 6.89
N GLY A 16 9.32 3.38 6.49
CA GLY A 16 10.75 3.34 6.87
C GLY A 16 11.56 4.46 6.25
N CYS A 17 11.35 4.75 4.96
CA CYS A 17 12.02 5.85 4.29
C CYS A 17 11.63 7.21 4.91
N PHE A 18 10.34 7.42 5.18
CA PHE A 18 9.86 8.64 5.80
C PHE A 18 10.43 8.83 7.22
N ALA A 19 10.50 7.75 8.02
CA ALA A 19 11.13 7.78 9.33
C ALA A 19 12.62 8.16 9.23
N ALA A 20 13.37 7.53 8.33
CA ALA A 20 14.80 7.82 8.13
C ALA A 20 15.05 9.29 7.78
N LEU A 21 14.20 9.91 6.96
CA LEU A 21 14.30 11.31 6.54
C LEU A 21 13.95 12.31 7.67
N HIS A 22 13.32 11.85 8.75
CA HIS A 22 12.94 12.70 9.89
C HIS A 22 13.81 12.49 11.13
N LEU A 23 14.67 11.49 11.14
CA LEU A 23 15.62 11.32 12.24
C LEU A 23 16.74 12.38 12.18
N PRO A 24 17.34 12.75 13.33
CA PRO A 24 18.45 13.72 13.37
C PRO A 24 19.59 13.30 12.45
N GLN A 25 20.21 14.28 11.78
CA GLN A 25 21.35 14.02 10.86
C GLN A 25 22.59 13.50 11.60
N GLU A 26 22.66 13.72 12.90
CA GLU A 26 23.74 13.22 13.78
C GLU A 26 23.51 11.76 14.20
N ALA A 27 22.28 11.24 14.06
CA ALA A 27 21.96 9.86 14.43
C ALA A 27 22.57 8.88 13.44
N ASP A 28 23.24 7.87 13.95
CA ASP A 28 23.77 6.75 13.14
C ASP A 28 22.66 5.71 12.94
N ILE A 29 22.22 5.53 11.70
CA ILE A 29 21.03 4.75 11.37
C ILE A 29 21.41 3.53 10.55
N LEU A 30 20.92 2.35 10.97
CA LEU A 30 20.89 1.16 10.14
C LEU A 30 19.46 0.97 9.62
N MET A 31 19.30 0.88 8.31
CA MET A 31 18.05 0.51 7.66
C MET A 31 18.22 -0.83 6.96
N ILE A 32 17.31 -1.78 7.22
CA ILE A 32 17.38 -3.12 6.66
C ILE A 32 16.11 -3.49 5.91
N THR A 33 16.25 -4.30 4.87
CA THR A 33 15.12 -4.90 4.15
C THR A 33 15.46 -6.32 3.71
N LYS A 34 14.50 -7.25 3.82
CA LYS A 34 14.75 -8.67 3.54
C LYS A 34 14.77 -9.04 2.05
N ALA A 35 14.33 -8.15 1.18
CA ALA A 35 14.37 -8.29 -0.28
C ALA A 35 15.09 -7.09 -0.91
N ASP A 36 14.92 -6.88 -2.20
CA ASP A 36 15.42 -5.68 -2.87
C ASP A 36 14.78 -4.41 -2.30
N THR A 37 15.47 -3.27 -2.38
CA THR A 37 15.01 -2.02 -1.78
C THR A 37 13.71 -1.48 -2.39
N GLU A 38 13.33 -1.95 -3.57
CA GLU A 38 12.10 -1.58 -4.27
C GLU A 38 10.97 -2.60 -4.05
N ASP A 39 11.26 -3.75 -3.47
CA ASP A 39 10.29 -4.81 -3.20
C ASP A 39 9.50 -4.51 -1.93
N SER A 40 8.68 -3.47 -1.98
CA SER A 40 7.74 -3.10 -0.92
C SER A 40 6.32 -2.90 -1.47
N ASP A 41 5.31 -3.23 -0.67
CA ASP A 41 3.92 -3.00 -1.07
C ASP A 41 3.62 -1.52 -1.31
N SER A 42 4.36 -0.62 -0.65
CA SER A 42 4.29 0.82 -0.92
C SER A 42 4.65 1.17 -2.37
N PHE A 43 5.61 0.45 -2.97
CA PHE A 43 6.02 0.64 -4.36
C PHE A 43 4.95 0.18 -5.36
N LEU A 44 4.10 -0.77 -4.96
CA LEU A 44 3.06 -1.37 -5.79
C LEU A 44 1.74 -0.57 -5.80
N ALA A 45 1.56 0.40 -4.90
CA ALA A 45 0.31 1.12 -4.75
C ALA A 45 0.00 1.94 -6.02
N GLN A 46 -1.15 1.65 -6.64
CA GLN A 46 -1.58 2.26 -7.90
C GLN A 46 -2.38 3.54 -7.70
N GLY A 47 -3.27 3.56 -6.71
CA GLY A 47 -4.16 4.68 -6.42
C GLY A 47 -3.43 5.97 -6.08
N GLY A 48 -4.00 6.78 -5.20
CA GLY A 48 -3.39 8.03 -4.83
C GLY A 48 -3.26 8.23 -3.32
N ILE A 49 -2.94 9.43 -2.92
CA ILE A 49 -2.84 9.84 -1.53
C ILE A 49 -3.81 10.98 -1.23
N CYS A 50 -4.64 10.80 -0.20
CA CYS A 50 -5.61 11.82 0.22
C CYS A 50 -4.92 13.00 0.89
N VAL A 51 -5.44 14.19 0.66
CA VAL A 51 -4.95 15.43 1.29
C VAL A 51 -6.10 16.38 1.63
N LEU A 52 -6.00 17.04 2.76
CA LEU A 52 -6.90 18.14 3.12
C LEU A 52 -6.62 19.35 2.23
N LYS A 53 -7.46 19.59 1.22
CA LYS A 53 -7.26 20.70 0.26
C LYS A 53 -7.40 22.08 0.93
N ASN A 54 -8.41 22.23 1.75
CA ASN A 54 -8.71 23.44 2.51
C ASN A 54 -9.54 23.09 3.75
N GLU A 55 -9.69 24.04 4.68
CA GLU A 55 -10.41 23.77 5.94
C GLU A 55 -11.89 23.42 5.74
N SER A 56 -12.52 23.88 4.66
CA SER A 56 -13.93 23.53 4.37
C SER A 56 -14.14 22.10 3.92
N ASP A 57 -13.07 21.37 3.55
CA ASP A 57 -13.11 19.94 3.20
C ASP A 57 -12.92 19.02 4.44
N TYR A 58 -12.59 19.59 5.61
CA TYR A 58 -12.24 18.80 6.79
C TYR A 58 -13.39 17.89 7.23
N ASP A 59 -14.58 18.43 7.43
CA ASP A 59 -15.73 17.67 7.95
C ASP A 59 -16.11 16.52 6.99
N ALA A 60 -16.08 16.80 5.67
CA ALA A 60 -16.35 15.78 4.66
C ALA A 60 -15.26 14.70 4.62
N PHE A 61 -13.99 15.08 4.74
CA PHE A 61 -12.88 14.11 4.78
C PHE A 61 -12.95 13.24 6.04
N TYR A 62 -13.24 13.86 7.19
CA TYR A 62 -13.39 13.15 8.45
C TYR A 62 -14.54 12.14 8.38
N GLU A 63 -15.72 12.57 7.91
CA GLU A 63 -16.90 11.71 7.80
C GLU A 63 -16.69 10.56 6.81
N ASP A 64 -16.13 10.84 5.62
CA ASP A 64 -15.80 9.80 4.64
C ASP A 64 -14.87 8.73 5.24
N THR A 65 -13.86 9.16 6.02
CA THR A 65 -12.89 8.26 6.67
C THR A 65 -13.55 7.42 7.75
N MET A 66 -14.35 8.04 8.63
CA MET A 66 -15.07 7.34 9.69
C MET A 66 -16.07 6.33 9.13
N HIS A 67 -16.82 6.75 8.10
CA HIS A 67 -17.80 5.87 7.43
C HIS A 67 -17.11 4.68 6.75
N ALA A 68 -15.99 4.90 6.04
CA ALA A 68 -15.22 3.82 5.40
C ALA A 68 -14.67 2.80 6.40
N GLY A 69 -14.38 3.23 7.62
CA GLY A 69 -13.95 2.36 8.72
C GLY A 69 -15.08 1.89 9.63
N HIS A 70 -16.36 1.97 9.18
CA HIS A 70 -17.55 1.57 9.95
C HIS A 70 -17.62 2.23 11.34
N TYR A 71 -17.03 3.42 11.50
CA TYR A 71 -16.91 4.17 12.75
C TYR A 71 -16.13 3.44 13.87
N GLU A 72 -15.33 2.44 13.51
CA GLU A 72 -14.40 1.76 14.43
C GLU A 72 -13.03 2.43 14.51
N ASN A 73 -12.80 3.44 13.68
CA ASN A 73 -11.58 4.25 13.69
C ASN A 73 -11.41 4.97 15.04
N THR A 74 -10.15 5.17 15.45
CA THR A 74 -9.82 6.05 16.55
C THR A 74 -9.95 7.51 16.10
N PRO A 75 -10.93 8.30 16.63
CA PRO A 75 -11.21 9.66 16.15
C PRO A 75 -10.01 10.60 16.19
N GLU A 76 -9.18 10.51 17.23
CA GLU A 76 -7.97 11.31 17.38
C GLU A 76 -6.94 10.99 16.28
N SER A 77 -6.76 9.71 15.95
CA SER A 77 -5.83 9.30 14.88
C SER A 77 -6.28 9.81 13.52
N VAL A 78 -7.59 9.80 13.26
CA VAL A 78 -8.18 10.35 12.02
C VAL A 78 -7.94 11.86 11.94
N ASP A 79 -8.18 12.61 13.02
CA ASP A 79 -7.93 14.05 13.09
C ASP A 79 -6.46 14.38 12.79
N ILE A 80 -5.52 13.68 13.46
CA ILE A 80 -4.07 13.86 13.25
C ILE A 80 -3.71 13.57 11.77
N MET A 81 -4.18 12.49 11.20
CA MET A 81 -3.93 12.10 9.82
C MET A 81 -4.39 13.20 8.84
N ILE A 82 -5.62 13.66 8.98
CA ILE A 82 -6.20 14.68 8.09
C ILE A 82 -5.44 15.99 8.21
N ARG A 83 -5.23 16.50 9.43
CA ARG A 83 -4.58 17.80 9.64
C ARG A 83 -3.11 17.81 9.24
N SER A 84 -2.40 16.69 9.41
CA SER A 84 -0.99 16.58 9.00
C SER A 84 -0.81 16.43 7.50
N SER A 85 -1.83 15.98 6.76
CA SER A 85 -1.74 15.57 5.35
C SER A 85 -1.11 16.63 4.44
N ARG A 86 -1.48 17.91 4.59
CA ARG A 86 -0.90 19.00 3.79
C ARG A 86 0.61 19.15 3.98
N ASN A 87 1.05 19.09 5.24
CA ASN A 87 2.47 19.20 5.54
C ASN A 87 3.24 18.02 4.93
N VAL A 88 2.71 16.81 5.05
CA VAL A 88 3.28 15.60 4.44
C VAL A 88 3.38 15.75 2.92
N ILE A 89 2.31 16.18 2.24
CA ILE A 89 2.34 16.38 0.78
C ILE A 89 3.37 17.43 0.36
N ASN A 90 3.48 18.54 1.08
CA ASN A 90 4.48 19.56 0.79
C ASN A 90 5.92 19.00 0.94
N GLN A 91 6.16 18.15 1.94
CA GLN A 91 7.45 17.49 2.11
C GLN A 91 7.73 16.52 0.95
N LEU A 92 6.75 15.70 0.54
CA LEU A 92 6.90 14.78 -0.59
C LEU A 92 7.27 15.52 -1.87
N ILE A 93 6.58 16.63 -2.16
CA ILE A 93 6.89 17.50 -3.33
C ILE A 93 8.31 18.08 -3.19
N ALA A 94 8.70 18.54 -2.02
CA ALA A 94 10.06 19.08 -1.79
C ALA A 94 11.15 18.00 -1.98
N TRP A 95 10.85 16.73 -1.74
CA TRP A 95 11.73 15.60 -2.01
C TRP A 95 11.68 15.09 -3.45
N GLY A 96 10.88 15.76 -4.31
CA GLY A 96 10.85 15.50 -5.74
C GLY A 96 9.75 14.55 -6.20
N VAL A 97 8.74 14.29 -5.38
CA VAL A 97 7.53 13.55 -5.81
C VAL A 97 6.75 14.42 -6.79
N ASP A 98 6.48 13.87 -7.97
CA ASP A 98 5.78 14.54 -9.06
C ASP A 98 4.32 14.06 -9.13
N PHE A 99 3.43 14.78 -8.45
CA PHE A 99 1.99 14.58 -8.60
C PHE A 99 1.48 15.25 -9.89
N ARG A 100 0.45 14.65 -10.47
CA ARG A 100 -0.19 15.16 -11.69
C ARG A 100 -0.58 16.63 -11.55
N ARG A 101 -0.26 17.42 -12.59
CA ARG A 101 -0.60 18.86 -12.67
C ARG A 101 -1.34 19.15 -13.97
N ASP A 102 -2.16 20.20 -13.94
CA ASP A 102 -2.82 20.73 -15.12
C ASP A 102 -1.86 21.60 -15.95
N GLU A 103 -2.37 22.16 -17.05
CA GLU A 103 -1.64 23.03 -17.95
C GLU A 103 -1.17 24.35 -17.31
N ASN A 104 -1.76 24.75 -16.18
CA ASN A 104 -1.39 25.93 -15.39
C ASN A 104 -0.37 25.59 -14.29
N GLY A 105 0.00 24.31 -14.13
CA GLY A 105 0.90 23.81 -13.09
C GLY A 105 0.22 23.56 -11.74
N GLU A 106 -1.11 23.64 -11.66
CA GLU A 106 -1.87 23.34 -10.44
C GLU A 106 -2.05 21.84 -10.24
N LEU A 107 -2.08 21.39 -8.98
CA LEU A 107 -2.26 19.98 -8.64
C LEU A 107 -3.64 19.48 -9.08
N CYS A 108 -3.67 18.36 -9.79
CA CYS A 108 -4.90 17.66 -10.14
C CYS A 108 -5.35 16.74 -9.02
N TYR A 109 -6.67 16.69 -8.79
CA TYR A 109 -7.26 15.84 -7.77
C TYR A 109 -8.32 14.92 -8.38
N THR A 110 -8.32 13.67 -7.93
CA THR A 110 -9.35 12.69 -8.25
C THR A 110 -10.07 12.22 -6.99
N LYS A 111 -11.03 11.32 -7.14
CA LYS A 111 -11.70 10.59 -6.06
C LYS A 111 -11.82 9.12 -6.43
N GLU A 112 -11.89 8.28 -5.41
CA GLU A 112 -12.23 6.86 -5.50
C GLU A 112 -13.56 6.60 -4.82
N GLY A 113 -14.01 5.35 -4.78
CA GLY A 113 -15.19 4.95 -4.03
C GLY A 113 -15.13 5.40 -2.56
N ALA A 114 -16.29 5.65 -1.96
CA ALA A 114 -16.45 6.18 -0.60
C ALA A 114 -15.90 7.61 -0.37
N HIS A 115 -15.45 8.33 -1.41
CA HIS A 115 -15.08 9.75 -1.28
C HIS A 115 -16.19 10.67 -1.75
N SER A 116 -16.57 11.62 -0.92
CA SER A 116 -17.57 12.65 -1.25
C SER A 116 -17.03 13.76 -2.15
N THR A 117 -15.71 14.05 -2.08
CA THR A 117 -15.04 15.10 -2.87
C THR A 117 -13.73 14.61 -3.51
N ASN A 118 -13.25 15.33 -4.54
CA ASN A 118 -11.95 15.08 -5.14
C ASN A 118 -10.85 15.61 -4.20
N ARG A 119 -10.13 14.71 -3.52
CA ARG A 119 -9.03 15.05 -2.59
C ARG A 119 -7.80 14.15 -2.73
N ILE A 120 -7.78 13.27 -3.73
CA ILE A 120 -6.70 12.32 -3.96
C ILE A 120 -5.72 12.90 -4.97
N LEU A 121 -4.47 13.05 -4.56
CA LEU A 121 -3.33 13.33 -5.45
C LEU A 121 -2.79 12.02 -6.01
N PHE A 122 -2.35 12.02 -7.25
CA PHE A 122 -1.91 10.83 -7.96
C PHE A 122 -0.79 11.14 -8.97
N HIS A 123 -0.09 10.08 -9.38
CA HIS A 123 0.85 10.09 -10.49
C HIS A 123 0.49 8.90 -11.40
N ASP A 124 -0.27 9.17 -12.45
CA ASP A 124 -0.87 8.17 -13.32
C ASP A 124 -1.53 7.03 -12.49
N ASP A 125 -1.24 5.76 -12.76
CA ASP A 125 -1.66 4.61 -11.96
C ASP A 125 -0.49 3.94 -11.22
N VAL A 126 0.56 4.71 -10.89
CA VAL A 126 1.79 4.24 -10.22
C VAL A 126 2.24 5.18 -9.08
N THR A 127 1.30 5.79 -8.38
CA THR A 127 1.57 6.79 -7.33
C THR A 127 2.50 6.27 -6.23
N GLY A 128 2.33 5.02 -5.81
CA GLY A 128 3.19 4.40 -4.80
C GLY A 128 4.63 4.25 -5.25
N LYS A 129 4.85 3.86 -6.51
CA LYS A 129 6.19 3.79 -7.13
C LYS A 129 6.84 5.17 -7.15
N GLU A 130 6.10 6.20 -7.57
CA GLU A 130 6.61 7.58 -7.61
C GLU A 130 7.04 8.05 -6.21
N ILE A 131 6.17 7.94 -5.21
CA ILE A 131 6.47 8.34 -3.84
C ILE A 131 7.66 7.55 -3.29
N THR A 132 7.59 6.22 -3.33
CA THR A 132 8.57 5.35 -2.67
C THR A 132 9.95 5.49 -3.29
N SER A 133 10.05 5.56 -4.64
CA SER A 133 11.33 5.73 -5.33
C SER A 133 12.00 7.06 -4.99
N LYS A 134 11.23 8.17 -4.89
CA LYS A 134 11.78 9.48 -4.53
C LYS A 134 12.26 9.51 -3.08
N LEU A 135 11.48 8.98 -2.13
CA LEU A 135 11.92 8.89 -0.74
C LEU A 135 13.16 8.02 -0.60
N LEU A 136 13.20 6.85 -1.24
CA LEU A 136 14.36 5.97 -1.22
C LEU A 136 15.61 6.66 -1.82
N ALA A 137 15.43 7.42 -2.90
CA ALA A 137 16.51 8.20 -3.49
C ALA A 137 17.03 9.29 -2.55
N GLN A 138 16.18 9.91 -1.72
CA GLN A 138 16.63 10.85 -0.69
C GLN A 138 17.35 10.13 0.46
N VAL A 139 16.83 9.00 0.93
CA VAL A 139 17.48 8.19 1.98
C VAL A 139 18.90 7.76 1.54
N LYS A 140 19.05 7.31 0.29
CA LYS A 140 20.36 6.91 -0.26
C LYS A 140 21.40 8.05 -0.31
N LYS A 141 20.98 9.32 -0.18
CA LYS A 141 21.90 10.49 -0.10
C LYS A 141 22.33 10.81 1.32
N LEU A 142 21.68 10.24 2.33
CA LEU A 142 21.98 10.52 3.73
C LEU A 142 23.29 9.81 4.15
N PRO A 143 24.34 10.57 4.55
CA PRO A 143 25.63 9.96 4.89
C PRO A 143 25.60 9.17 6.22
N ASN A 144 24.61 9.41 7.05
CA ASN A 144 24.41 8.79 8.36
C ASN A 144 23.50 7.55 8.30
N VAL A 145 23.01 7.15 7.12
CA VAL A 145 22.18 5.95 6.93
C VAL A 145 22.99 4.86 6.24
N THR A 146 23.07 3.70 6.89
CA THR A 146 23.55 2.46 6.28
C THR A 146 22.33 1.63 5.86
N LEU A 147 22.11 1.46 4.55
CA LEU A 147 21.01 0.68 3.99
C LEU A 147 21.52 -0.70 3.55
N LEU A 148 20.93 -1.77 4.08
CA LEU A 148 21.25 -3.16 3.75
C LEU A 148 20.01 -3.87 3.20
N ALA A 149 20.07 -4.27 1.93
CA ALA A 149 19.11 -5.21 1.33
C ALA A 149 19.46 -6.65 1.73
N HIS A 150 18.56 -7.61 1.45
CA HIS A 150 18.69 -9.04 1.75
C HIS A 150 19.12 -9.29 3.19
N THR A 151 18.62 -8.44 4.10
CA THR A 151 18.91 -8.50 5.53
C THR A 151 17.59 -8.53 6.30
N GLU A 152 17.35 -9.63 7.01
CA GLU A 152 16.08 -9.92 7.67
C GLU A 152 16.20 -9.75 9.18
N MET A 153 15.21 -9.11 9.82
CA MET A 153 15.04 -9.12 11.26
C MET A 153 14.48 -10.49 11.68
N CYS A 154 15.26 -11.27 12.42
CA CYS A 154 14.84 -12.58 12.95
C CYS A 154 14.27 -12.49 14.37
N ASP A 155 14.67 -11.47 15.14
CA ASP A 155 14.23 -11.28 16.52
C ASP A 155 14.61 -9.88 17.02
N ILE A 156 14.09 -9.50 18.20
CA ILE A 156 14.59 -8.37 18.99
C ILE A 156 15.55 -8.84 20.07
N LEU A 157 16.49 -7.98 20.44
CA LEU A 157 17.36 -8.16 21.60
C LEU A 157 16.69 -7.52 22.81
N SER A 158 16.22 -8.32 23.74
CA SER A 158 15.55 -7.84 24.95
C SER A 158 16.54 -7.74 26.11
N GLY A 159 16.56 -6.62 26.80
CA GLY A 159 17.37 -6.38 27.98
C GLY A 159 16.55 -5.88 29.18
N LYS A 160 17.23 -5.38 30.19
CA LYS A 160 16.58 -4.91 31.44
C LYS A 160 15.68 -3.69 31.22
N ASN A 161 15.96 -2.89 30.19
CA ASN A 161 15.25 -1.65 29.90
C ASN A 161 14.29 -1.77 28.68
N GLY A 162 14.00 -2.99 28.21
CA GLY A 162 13.17 -3.23 27.05
C GLY A 162 13.97 -3.70 25.84
N CYS A 163 13.62 -3.22 24.66
CA CYS A 163 14.31 -3.54 23.40
C CYS A 163 15.67 -2.82 23.36
N GLU A 164 16.75 -3.57 23.14
CA GLU A 164 18.14 -3.09 23.05
C GLU A 164 18.72 -3.24 21.63
N GLY A 165 17.91 -3.70 20.67
CA GLY A 165 18.35 -3.90 19.29
C GLY A 165 17.63 -5.05 18.61
N VAL A 166 18.23 -5.56 17.54
CA VAL A 166 17.68 -6.64 16.70
C VAL A 166 18.70 -7.74 16.45
N LEU A 167 18.22 -8.96 16.30
CA LEU A 167 18.96 -10.08 15.73
C LEU A 167 18.63 -10.13 14.25
N ILE A 168 19.61 -9.93 13.40
CA ILE A 168 19.43 -9.96 11.94
C ILE A 168 20.05 -11.21 11.34
N ARG A 169 19.54 -11.64 10.19
CA ARG A 169 20.18 -12.57 9.27
C ARG A 169 20.66 -11.77 8.07
N ASP A 170 21.96 -11.76 7.84
CA ASP A 170 22.56 -11.07 6.71
C ASP A 170 22.41 -11.86 5.39
N GLU A 171 22.84 -11.26 4.27
CA GLU A 171 22.81 -11.87 2.94
C GLU A 171 23.55 -13.21 2.85
N GLU A 172 24.56 -13.43 3.70
CA GLU A 172 25.31 -14.70 3.80
C GLU A 172 24.59 -15.74 4.68
N GLY A 173 23.43 -15.41 5.25
CA GLY A 173 22.66 -16.26 6.14
C GLY A 173 23.16 -16.29 7.58
N LYS A 174 24.11 -15.43 7.94
CA LYS A 174 24.69 -15.36 9.27
C LYS A 174 23.82 -14.56 10.22
N LEU A 175 23.59 -15.08 11.42
CA LEU A 175 22.91 -14.37 12.49
C LEU A 175 23.87 -13.40 13.20
N VAL A 176 23.49 -12.13 13.23
CA VAL A 176 24.29 -11.04 13.79
C VAL A 176 23.43 -10.20 14.75
N PRO A 177 23.83 -10.06 16.04
CA PRO A 177 23.19 -9.12 16.93
C PRO A 177 23.63 -7.68 16.61
N VAL A 178 22.65 -6.79 16.46
CA VAL A 178 22.85 -5.36 16.25
C VAL A 178 22.15 -4.61 17.37
N TYR A 179 22.90 -3.87 18.16
CA TYR A 179 22.38 -3.07 19.27
C TYR A 179 21.95 -1.69 18.77
N ALA A 180 20.89 -1.17 19.33
CA ALA A 180 20.39 0.17 19.01
C ALA A 180 19.67 0.77 20.21
N ARG A 181 19.68 2.12 20.28
CA ARG A 181 18.89 2.84 21.26
C ARG A 181 17.39 2.73 20.91
N ASP A 182 17.06 2.88 19.63
CA ASP A 182 15.69 2.84 19.13
C ASP A 182 15.56 1.81 17.98
N VAL A 183 14.45 1.09 17.96
CA VAL A 183 14.10 0.18 16.86
C VAL A 183 12.74 0.58 16.30
N ILE A 184 12.71 0.91 15.01
CA ILE A 184 11.50 1.30 14.28
C ILE A 184 11.07 0.16 13.37
N TRP A 185 9.89 -0.42 13.63
CA TRP A 185 9.32 -1.45 12.78
C TRP A 185 8.45 -0.82 11.68
N ALA A 186 8.91 -0.95 10.45
CA ALA A 186 8.22 -0.55 9.24
C ALA A 186 8.13 -1.73 8.26
N CYS A 187 7.97 -2.95 8.81
CA CYS A 187 8.12 -4.22 8.10
C CYS A 187 6.86 -4.66 7.31
N GLY A 188 5.85 -3.79 7.19
CA GLY A 188 4.64 -4.07 6.42
C GLY A 188 3.66 -5.01 7.13
N GLY A 189 2.74 -5.58 6.35
CA GLY A 189 1.65 -6.40 6.83
C GLY A 189 1.88 -7.90 6.76
N ILE A 190 0.81 -8.65 6.41
CA ILE A 190 0.76 -10.12 6.41
C ILE A 190 0.31 -10.72 5.07
N GLY A 191 0.23 -9.92 4.01
CA GLY A 191 -0.40 -10.34 2.76
C GLY A 191 0.24 -11.55 2.10
N GLY A 192 1.53 -11.79 2.33
CA GLY A 192 2.27 -12.92 1.79
C GLY A 192 1.83 -14.30 2.29
N ILE A 193 0.99 -14.37 3.35
CA ILE A 193 0.44 -15.66 3.83
C ILE A 193 -0.87 -16.07 3.13
N TYR A 194 -1.42 -15.20 2.24
CA TYR A 194 -2.66 -15.46 1.51
C TYR A 194 -2.39 -15.95 0.10
N ASP A 195 -3.13 -16.94 -0.36
CA ASP A 195 -3.03 -17.49 -1.72
C ASP A 195 -3.37 -16.45 -2.80
N ASN A 196 -4.40 -15.64 -2.54
CA ASN A 196 -4.74 -14.49 -3.37
C ASN A 196 -4.40 -13.20 -2.62
N SER A 197 -3.32 -12.56 -3.03
CA SER A 197 -2.84 -11.31 -2.43
C SER A 197 -2.21 -10.39 -3.47
N THR A 198 -2.37 -9.09 -3.27
CA THR A 198 -1.68 -8.05 -4.05
C THR A 198 -0.28 -7.77 -3.49
N ASN A 199 0.03 -8.29 -2.30
CA ASN A 199 1.27 -8.03 -1.60
C ASN A 199 2.40 -8.95 -2.08
N PHE A 200 3.64 -8.54 -1.84
CA PHE A 200 4.78 -9.42 -2.07
C PHE A 200 4.72 -10.65 -1.16
N PRO A 201 5.06 -11.86 -1.67
CA PRO A 201 5.02 -13.09 -0.86
C PRO A 201 5.92 -13.07 0.38
N HIS A 202 6.98 -12.26 0.37
CA HIS A 202 7.89 -12.13 1.51
C HIS A 202 7.33 -11.25 2.64
N ILE A 203 6.23 -10.53 2.44
CA ILE A 203 5.56 -9.74 3.49
C ILE A 203 4.65 -10.67 4.31
N ALA A 204 5.24 -11.44 5.20
CA ALA A 204 4.62 -12.58 5.85
C ALA A 204 4.29 -12.37 7.36
N GLY A 205 4.32 -11.13 7.85
CA GLY A 205 3.99 -10.81 9.24
C GLY A 205 5.10 -11.10 10.25
N ASP A 206 6.35 -11.04 9.85
CA ASP A 206 7.50 -11.37 10.70
C ASP A 206 7.50 -10.53 11.99
N GLY A 207 7.22 -9.23 11.89
CA GLY A 207 7.09 -8.35 13.06
C GLY A 207 6.02 -8.83 14.04
N LEU A 208 4.87 -9.27 13.55
CA LEU A 208 3.79 -9.80 14.41
C LEU A 208 4.23 -11.09 15.11
N GLY A 209 4.89 -12.00 14.39
CA GLY A 209 5.43 -13.24 14.98
C GLY A 209 6.43 -12.95 16.10
N ILE A 210 7.32 -11.96 15.90
CA ILE A 210 8.29 -11.52 16.92
C ILE A 210 7.55 -10.84 18.09
N ALA A 211 6.58 -9.98 17.82
CA ALA A 211 5.76 -9.30 18.84
C ALA A 211 5.05 -10.32 19.74
N MET A 212 4.39 -11.32 19.15
CA MET A 212 3.76 -12.42 19.90
C MET A 212 4.76 -13.17 20.79
N LYS A 213 5.94 -13.50 20.27
CA LYS A 213 7.00 -14.17 21.01
C LYS A 213 7.44 -13.37 22.24
N HIS A 214 7.49 -12.06 22.13
CA HIS A 214 7.88 -11.15 23.21
C HIS A 214 6.72 -10.58 24.02
N GLN A 215 5.50 -11.12 23.87
CA GLN A 215 4.29 -10.75 24.60
C GLN A 215 3.92 -9.26 24.45
N VAL A 216 4.24 -8.68 23.30
CA VAL A 216 3.75 -7.36 22.93
C VAL A 216 2.25 -7.45 22.66
N VAL A 217 1.48 -6.50 23.14
CA VAL A 217 0.03 -6.47 22.91
C VAL A 217 -0.24 -6.25 21.42
N LEU A 218 -1.08 -7.12 20.85
CA LEU A 218 -1.52 -7.03 19.47
C LEU A 218 -3.04 -6.86 19.44
N GLU A 219 -3.52 -6.02 18.53
CA GLU A 219 -4.94 -5.72 18.39
C GLU A 219 -5.37 -5.85 16.93
N HIS A 220 -6.63 -6.21 16.71
CA HIS A 220 -7.28 -6.22 15.39
C HIS A 220 -6.55 -7.05 14.34
N LEU A 221 -6.05 -8.23 14.70
CA LEU A 221 -5.34 -9.12 13.75
C LEU A 221 -6.26 -9.68 12.65
N ASP A 222 -7.56 -9.56 12.82
CA ASP A 222 -8.62 -9.91 11.87
C ASP A 222 -9.00 -8.75 10.93
N TYR A 223 -8.42 -7.55 11.09
CA TYR A 223 -8.69 -6.40 10.22
C TYR A 223 -7.90 -6.52 8.91
N ILE A 224 -8.46 -7.33 8.02
CA ILE A 224 -7.92 -7.60 6.68
C ILE A 224 -8.83 -6.97 5.64
N GLN A 225 -8.28 -6.09 4.81
CA GLN A 225 -9.03 -5.57 3.67
C GLN A 225 -8.85 -6.48 2.46
N ILE A 226 -9.96 -6.86 1.86
CA ILE A 226 -10.01 -7.56 0.58
C ILE A 226 -10.27 -6.53 -0.53
N HIS A 227 -9.38 -6.44 -1.51
CA HIS A 227 -9.63 -5.62 -2.68
C HIS A 227 -10.52 -6.39 -3.66
N PRO A 228 -11.62 -5.78 -4.17
CA PRO A 228 -12.58 -6.49 -5.03
C PRO A 228 -12.00 -6.95 -6.36
N THR A 229 -11.12 -6.14 -6.96
CA THR A 229 -10.70 -6.33 -8.35
C THR A 229 -9.19 -6.49 -8.48
N THR A 230 -8.74 -7.73 -8.63
CA THR A 230 -7.39 -8.08 -9.06
C THR A 230 -7.47 -8.96 -10.30
N LEU A 231 -6.52 -8.88 -11.20
CA LEU A 231 -6.50 -9.72 -12.39
C LEU A 231 -6.41 -11.19 -11.98
N TYR A 232 -7.38 -11.99 -12.41
CA TYR A 232 -7.36 -13.44 -12.16
C TYR A 232 -6.26 -14.10 -12.96
N SER A 233 -5.51 -14.98 -12.33
CA SER A 233 -4.53 -15.85 -12.96
C SER A 233 -4.50 -17.21 -12.28
N SER A 234 -4.40 -18.28 -13.05
CA SER A 234 -4.16 -19.64 -12.53
C SER A 234 -2.70 -19.86 -12.12
N LYS A 235 -1.79 -18.94 -12.45
CA LYS A 235 -0.38 -19.01 -12.07
C LYS A 235 -0.24 -18.63 -10.57
N PRO A 236 0.67 -19.31 -9.82
CA PRO A 236 0.96 -18.90 -8.46
C PRO A 236 1.66 -17.53 -8.45
N GLY A 237 1.54 -16.80 -7.33
CA GLY A 237 2.21 -15.53 -7.12
C GLY A 237 1.24 -14.40 -6.80
N ARG A 238 1.79 -13.21 -6.74
CA ARG A 238 1.06 -11.99 -6.42
C ARG A 238 -0.01 -11.70 -7.49
N ARG A 239 -1.20 -11.29 -7.07
CA ARG A 239 -2.25 -10.82 -7.96
C ARG A 239 -1.98 -9.38 -8.39
N PHE A 240 -2.12 -9.11 -9.68
CA PHE A 240 -2.01 -7.75 -10.18
C PHE A 240 -3.26 -6.95 -9.82
N LEU A 241 -3.07 -5.78 -9.19
CA LEU A 241 -4.16 -4.92 -8.79
C LEU A 241 -4.77 -4.21 -10.01
N ILE A 242 -6.09 -4.28 -10.14
CA ILE A 242 -6.85 -3.38 -11.00
C ILE A 242 -7.44 -2.30 -10.09
N SER A 243 -6.87 -1.10 -10.17
CA SER A 243 -7.18 0.01 -9.26
C SER A 243 -8.67 0.28 -9.15
N GLU A 244 -9.09 0.70 -7.96
CA GLU A 244 -10.46 1.18 -7.72
C GLU A 244 -10.84 2.36 -8.61
N SER A 245 -9.87 3.19 -8.97
CA SER A 245 -10.06 4.32 -9.88
C SER A 245 -10.65 3.90 -11.23
N VAL A 246 -10.35 2.68 -11.70
CA VAL A 246 -10.95 2.12 -12.94
C VAL A 246 -12.48 1.98 -12.80
N ARG A 247 -12.96 1.53 -11.63
CA ARG A 247 -14.41 1.48 -11.33
C ARG A 247 -14.96 2.89 -11.11
N GLY A 248 -14.19 3.78 -10.53
CA GLY A 248 -14.52 5.20 -10.39
C GLY A 248 -14.73 5.93 -11.73
N GLU A 249 -13.99 5.54 -12.77
CA GLU A 249 -14.15 6.05 -14.15
C GLU A 249 -15.29 5.37 -14.92
N GLY A 250 -15.92 4.33 -14.36
CA GLY A 250 -17.15 3.75 -14.93
C GLY A 250 -17.05 2.29 -15.36
N ALA A 251 -15.96 1.56 -15.06
CA ALA A 251 -15.91 0.13 -15.32
C ALA A 251 -16.97 -0.62 -14.51
N VAL A 252 -17.55 -1.67 -15.11
CA VAL A 252 -18.65 -2.43 -14.53
C VAL A 252 -18.31 -3.90 -14.33
N LEU A 253 -18.83 -4.48 -13.24
CA LEU A 253 -18.69 -5.89 -12.91
C LEU A 253 -19.82 -6.72 -13.55
N LEU A 254 -19.43 -7.76 -14.28
CA LEU A 254 -20.33 -8.63 -15.03
C LEU A 254 -20.18 -10.08 -14.56
N ASN A 255 -21.30 -10.79 -14.53
CA ASN A 255 -21.34 -12.24 -14.37
C ASN A 255 -21.05 -12.99 -15.70
N GLU A 256 -21.08 -14.32 -15.70
CA GLU A 256 -20.84 -15.14 -16.90
C GLU A 256 -21.85 -14.89 -18.03
N LYS A 257 -23.02 -14.33 -17.71
CA LYS A 257 -24.04 -13.97 -18.69
C LYS A 257 -23.88 -12.58 -19.28
N GLY A 258 -22.88 -11.83 -18.80
CA GLY A 258 -22.67 -10.43 -19.17
C GLY A 258 -23.63 -9.46 -18.47
N GLU A 259 -24.24 -9.86 -17.35
CA GLU A 259 -25.18 -9.04 -16.58
C GLU A 259 -24.45 -8.37 -15.40
N ARG A 260 -24.70 -7.08 -15.19
CA ARG A 260 -24.21 -6.35 -14.02
C ARG A 260 -24.96 -6.82 -12.76
N PHE A 261 -24.24 -7.15 -11.70
CA PHE A 261 -24.81 -7.76 -10.49
C PHE A 261 -24.63 -6.93 -9.20
N THR A 262 -23.86 -5.84 -9.23
CA THR A 262 -23.61 -4.97 -8.06
C THR A 262 -23.43 -3.53 -8.46
N ASP A 263 -23.43 -2.62 -7.47
CA ASP A 263 -22.96 -1.24 -7.62
C ASP A 263 -21.48 -1.19 -7.23
N GLU A 264 -20.63 -0.92 -8.21
CA GLU A 264 -19.16 -0.97 -8.11
C GLU A 264 -18.56 0.13 -7.24
N LEU A 265 -19.34 1.16 -6.89
CA LEU A 265 -18.89 2.31 -6.08
C LEU A 265 -19.20 2.15 -4.58
N GLN A 266 -19.81 1.02 -4.18
CA GLN A 266 -19.96 0.67 -2.77
C GLN A 266 -18.58 0.45 -2.10
N PRO A 267 -18.50 0.47 -0.75
CA PRO A 267 -17.30 0.11 -0.02
C PRO A 267 -16.71 -1.24 -0.46
N ARG A 268 -15.38 -1.37 -0.36
CA ARG A 268 -14.64 -2.54 -0.87
C ARG A 268 -15.13 -3.87 -0.34
N ASP A 269 -15.47 -3.94 0.94
CA ASP A 269 -16.01 -5.13 1.60
C ASP A 269 -17.36 -5.55 0.99
N VAL A 270 -18.23 -4.59 0.72
CA VAL A 270 -19.56 -4.84 0.08
C VAL A 270 -19.37 -5.36 -1.34
N VAL A 271 -18.51 -4.73 -2.15
CA VAL A 271 -18.24 -5.16 -3.52
C VAL A 271 -17.55 -6.53 -3.54
N ALA A 272 -16.57 -6.77 -2.65
CA ALA A 272 -15.89 -8.05 -2.55
C ALA A 272 -16.87 -9.18 -2.17
N ALA A 273 -17.75 -8.93 -1.19
CA ALA A 273 -18.81 -9.89 -0.82
C ALA A 273 -19.76 -10.19 -1.98
N ALA A 274 -20.17 -9.17 -2.75
CA ALA A 274 -21.01 -9.37 -3.92
C ALA A 274 -20.32 -10.25 -4.98
N ILE A 275 -19.02 -10.04 -5.22
CA ILE A 275 -18.23 -10.87 -6.15
C ILE A 275 -18.13 -12.31 -5.64
N PHE A 276 -17.79 -12.54 -4.37
CA PHE A 276 -17.72 -13.89 -3.81
C PHE A 276 -19.06 -14.62 -3.93
N ASN A 277 -20.19 -13.95 -3.65
CA ASN A 277 -21.52 -14.52 -3.79
C ASN A 277 -21.85 -14.89 -5.25
N GLU A 278 -21.48 -14.04 -6.21
CA GLU A 278 -21.71 -14.33 -7.63
C GLU A 278 -20.82 -15.48 -8.12
N MET A 279 -19.54 -15.53 -7.71
CA MET A 279 -18.63 -16.65 -7.99
C MET A 279 -19.16 -17.98 -7.46
N GLU A 280 -19.68 -18.00 -6.21
CA GLU A 280 -20.28 -19.20 -5.61
C GLU A 280 -21.53 -19.65 -6.39
N LYS A 281 -22.43 -18.72 -6.71
CA LYS A 281 -23.67 -18.97 -7.46
C LYS A 281 -23.40 -19.54 -8.85
N GLU A 282 -22.35 -19.08 -9.53
CA GLU A 282 -21.97 -19.51 -10.87
C GLU A 282 -20.97 -20.68 -10.88
N ASN A 283 -20.48 -21.08 -9.69
CA ASN A 283 -19.39 -22.06 -9.53
C ASN A 283 -18.15 -21.68 -10.36
N SER A 284 -17.83 -20.38 -10.39
CA SER A 284 -16.71 -19.78 -11.11
C SER A 284 -15.57 -19.38 -10.17
N ASN A 285 -14.36 -19.27 -10.70
CA ASN A 285 -13.18 -18.80 -9.96
C ASN A 285 -12.92 -17.29 -10.12
N HIS A 286 -13.75 -16.58 -10.89
CA HIS A 286 -13.64 -15.17 -11.18
C HIS A 286 -14.98 -14.60 -11.64
N VAL A 287 -15.06 -13.28 -11.71
CA VAL A 287 -16.09 -12.53 -12.43
C VAL A 287 -15.42 -11.67 -13.50
N TRP A 288 -16.18 -10.95 -14.28
CA TRP A 288 -15.67 -10.12 -15.37
C TRP A 288 -15.72 -8.64 -15.02
N LEU A 289 -14.67 -7.89 -15.35
CA LEU A 289 -14.64 -6.44 -15.29
C LEU A 289 -14.58 -5.88 -16.71
N SER A 290 -15.58 -5.10 -17.09
CA SER A 290 -15.67 -4.47 -18.41
C SER A 290 -15.32 -2.98 -18.30
N LEU A 291 -14.33 -2.55 -19.09
CA LEU A 291 -13.96 -1.15 -19.25
C LEU A 291 -14.66 -0.48 -20.44
N ALA A 292 -15.58 -1.19 -21.13
CA ALA A 292 -16.30 -0.67 -22.29
C ALA A 292 -17.04 0.67 -22.08
N PRO A 293 -17.53 1.04 -20.86
CA PRO A 293 -18.11 2.36 -20.64
C PRO A 293 -17.11 3.51 -20.58
N ILE A 294 -15.80 3.23 -20.51
CA ILE A 294 -14.73 4.22 -20.39
C ILE A 294 -14.19 4.53 -21.79
N ASP A 295 -13.91 5.82 -22.06
CA ASP A 295 -13.26 6.23 -23.29
C ASP A 295 -11.85 5.62 -23.40
N GLU A 296 -11.49 5.09 -24.57
CA GLU A 296 -10.18 4.46 -24.81
C GLU A 296 -9.02 5.42 -24.50
N ALA A 297 -9.15 6.70 -24.81
CA ALA A 297 -8.14 7.69 -24.49
C ALA A 297 -7.97 7.89 -22.98
N VAL A 298 -9.04 7.75 -22.19
CA VAL A 298 -8.97 7.78 -20.72
C VAL A 298 -8.25 6.54 -20.21
N ILE A 299 -8.56 5.35 -20.75
CA ILE A 299 -7.88 4.12 -20.35
C ILE A 299 -6.37 4.24 -20.56
N GLN A 300 -5.96 4.67 -21.76
CA GLN A 300 -4.54 4.75 -22.12
C GLN A 300 -3.77 5.85 -21.40
N ASN A 301 -4.43 6.97 -21.04
CA ASN A 301 -3.77 8.12 -20.40
C ASN A 301 -3.82 8.12 -18.88
N HIS A 302 -4.88 7.53 -18.27
CA HIS A 302 -5.02 7.48 -16.81
C HIS A 302 -4.55 6.16 -16.21
N PHE A 303 -4.56 5.06 -16.99
CA PHE A 303 -4.24 3.71 -16.53
C PHE A 303 -3.21 3.00 -17.43
N PRO A 304 -2.11 3.67 -17.83
CA PRO A 304 -1.18 3.08 -18.80
C PRO A 304 -0.55 1.78 -18.30
N ASN A 305 -0.19 1.70 -17.02
CA ASN A 305 0.41 0.50 -16.43
C ASN A 305 -0.60 -0.66 -16.35
N ILE A 306 -1.88 -0.39 -16.04
CA ILE A 306 -2.94 -1.41 -16.06
C ILE A 306 -3.17 -1.90 -17.49
N TYR A 307 -3.25 -0.99 -18.45
CA TYR A 307 -3.44 -1.31 -19.86
C TYR A 307 -2.32 -2.22 -20.39
N GLU A 308 -1.06 -1.81 -20.18
CA GLU A 308 0.12 -2.55 -20.62
C GLU A 308 0.18 -3.94 -19.98
N HIS A 309 -0.02 -4.03 -18.65
CA HIS A 309 0.03 -5.31 -17.94
C HIS A 309 -1.07 -6.28 -18.40
N CYS A 310 -2.29 -5.79 -18.62
CA CYS A 310 -3.37 -6.63 -19.15
C CYS A 310 -3.05 -7.15 -20.56
N LEU A 311 -2.44 -6.32 -21.43
CA LEU A 311 -1.98 -6.74 -22.74
C LEU A 311 -0.88 -7.82 -22.66
N GLU A 312 0.07 -7.70 -21.73
CA GLU A 312 1.10 -8.72 -21.49
C GLU A 312 0.52 -10.06 -21.03
N GLU A 313 -0.56 -10.03 -20.26
CA GLU A 313 -1.30 -11.23 -19.83
C GLU A 313 -2.32 -11.71 -20.89
N GLY A 314 -2.42 -11.04 -22.04
CA GLY A 314 -3.22 -11.45 -23.20
C GLY A 314 -4.63 -10.85 -23.30
N TYR A 315 -4.92 -9.82 -22.50
CA TYR A 315 -6.22 -9.14 -22.47
C TYR A 315 -6.14 -7.72 -23.01
N ASP A 316 -6.94 -7.39 -24.00
CA ASP A 316 -7.13 -6.01 -24.49
C ASP A 316 -8.37 -5.40 -23.82
N VAL A 317 -8.15 -4.67 -22.74
CA VAL A 317 -9.23 -4.09 -21.92
C VAL A 317 -10.12 -3.08 -22.66
N THR A 318 -9.68 -2.61 -23.84
CA THR A 318 -10.49 -1.74 -24.72
C THR A 318 -11.47 -2.52 -25.59
N LYS A 319 -11.30 -3.83 -25.71
CA LYS A 319 -12.08 -4.69 -26.61
C LYS A 319 -12.91 -5.76 -25.90
N GLU A 320 -12.43 -6.20 -24.72
CA GLU A 320 -13.04 -7.33 -24.02
C GLU A 320 -13.01 -7.13 -22.49
N PRO A 321 -13.95 -7.71 -21.75
CA PRO A 321 -13.87 -7.77 -20.30
C PRO A 321 -12.68 -8.62 -19.85
N ILE A 322 -12.12 -8.29 -18.69
CA ILE A 322 -11.01 -9.02 -18.08
C ILE A 322 -11.50 -9.84 -16.87
N PRO A 323 -10.95 -11.03 -16.62
CA PRO A 323 -11.31 -11.83 -15.45
C PRO A 323 -10.71 -11.20 -14.18
N VAL A 324 -11.55 -10.99 -13.15
CA VAL A 324 -11.10 -10.43 -11.87
C VAL A 324 -11.56 -11.26 -10.69
N VAL A 325 -10.77 -11.25 -9.62
CA VAL A 325 -11.02 -11.98 -8.39
C VAL A 325 -10.67 -11.10 -7.19
N PRO A 326 -11.42 -11.19 -6.08
CA PRO A 326 -11.02 -10.52 -4.85
C PRO A 326 -9.73 -11.11 -4.28
N ALA A 327 -8.89 -10.24 -3.72
CA ALA A 327 -7.62 -10.65 -3.10
C ALA A 327 -7.34 -9.85 -1.83
N GLN A 328 -6.59 -10.45 -0.90
CA GLN A 328 -6.08 -9.72 0.26
C GLN A 328 -5.25 -8.52 -0.22
N HIS A 329 -5.42 -7.36 0.42
CA HIS A 329 -4.77 -6.13 -0.01
C HIS A 329 -4.11 -5.38 1.16
N TYR A 330 -4.87 -4.99 2.19
CA TYR A 330 -4.33 -4.33 3.36
C TYR A 330 -4.50 -5.17 4.63
N PHE A 331 -3.55 -4.98 5.55
CA PHE A 331 -3.64 -5.38 6.94
C PHE A 331 -3.66 -4.12 7.80
N MET A 332 -4.71 -3.97 8.61
CA MET A 332 -4.97 -2.76 9.40
C MET A 332 -4.83 -2.99 10.90
N GLY A 333 -4.53 -4.21 11.33
CA GLY A 333 -4.24 -4.58 12.70
C GLY A 333 -2.75 -4.48 13.05
N GLY A 334 -2.45 -4.81 14.28
CA GLY A 334 -1.06 -4.84 14.74
C GLY A 334 -0.89 -4.86 16.25
#